data_c90f1d47f42f01b631465b31f8db93ad
#
_entry.id   c90f1d47f42f01b631465b31f8db93ad
#
_cell.length_a   1.000
_cell.length_b   1.000
_cell.length_c   1.000
_cell.angle_alpha   90.00
_cell.angle_beta   90.00
_cell.angle_gamma   90.00
#
_symmetry.space_group_name_H-M   'P 1'
#
loop_
_entity.id
_entity.type
_entity.pdbx_description
1 polymer ?
#
loop_
_entity_poly.entity_id
_entity_poly.type
_entity_poly.pdbx_seq_one_letter_code
_entity_poly.pdbx_strand_id
1 'polypeptide(L)'
;MSKIYFQGTFGAYSHLAALSIDVNAEVVPCKTFDDCFVQASKDTNSKIIIPESNRITGNIGIEYLIFEYRLNIYAEYFQKIEHNLLGLPGTKVSEIKDVYSHAQALSQCSKFIKSNSLIEHVSADTAGSAEMVSKTKDKTKAAIASSLSCLLYTSPSPRDS
;
A
#
# COMPACT_ATOMS: atom_id res chain seq x y z
N MET A 1 -4.09 -6.96 23.34
CA MET A 1 -4.30 -6.40 22.01
C MET A 1 -3.40 -7.16 21.07
N SER A 2 -3.91 -7.76 20.00
CA SER A 2 -3.06 -8.50 19.06
C SER A 2 -2.29 -7.52 18.19
N LYS A 3 -1.02 -7.85 17.87
CA LYS A 3 -0.20 -7.08 16.93
C LYS A 3 -0.18 -7.77 15.58
N ILE A 4 -0.27 -7.00 14.50
CA ILE A 4 -0.09 -7.49 13.13
C ILE A 4 1.04 -6.70 12.49
N TYR A 5 2.16 -7.37 12.20
CA TYR A 5 3.28 -6.81 11.46
C TYR A 5 3.05 -6.95 9.96
N PHE A 6 3.42 -5.93 9.19
CA PHE A 6 3.36 -5.97 7.73
C PHE A 6 4.53 -5.19 7.11
N GLN A 7 4.96 -5.58 5.93
CA GLN A 7 5.99 -4.84 5.19
C GLN A 7 5.34 -3.68 4.42
N GLY A 8 5.89 -2.48 4.58
CA GLY A 8 5.46 -1.26 3.90
C GLY A 8 5.20 -0.11 4.85
N THR A 9 4.44 0.86 4.38
CA THR A 9 4.03 2.05 5.13
C THR A 9 2.52 2.05 5.38
N PHE A 10 2.06 2.86 6.33
CA PHE A 10 0.63 3.03 6.55
C PHE A 10 -0.07 3.46 5.25
N GLY A 11 -1.20 2.85 4.93
CA GLY A 11 -1.91 3.03 3.66
C GLY A 11 -1.60 1.98 2.60
N ALA A 12 -0.57 1.14 2.79
CA ALA A 12 -0.31 0.01 1.89
C ALA A 12 -1.48 -0.99 1.86
N TYR A 13 -1.56 -1.80 0.79
CA TYR A 13 -2.59 -2.84 0.70
C TYR A 13 -2.49 -3.89 1.80
N SER A 14 -1.27 -4.19 2.28
CA SER A 14 -1.07 -5.06 3.44
C SER A 14 -1.62 -4.44 4.74
N HIS A 15 -1.54 -3.11 4.90
CA HIS A 15 -2.20 -2.42 6.00
C HIS A 15 -3.73 -2.55 5.92
N LEU A 16 -4.30 -2.32 4.74
CA LEU A 16 -5.74 -2.48 4.51
C LEU A 16 -6.19 -3.92 4.81
N ALA A 17 -5.44 -4.91 4.36
CA ALA A 17 -5.71 -6.32 4.62
C ALA A 17 -5.64 -6.64 6.13
N ALA A 18 -4.65 -6.13 6.86
CA ALA A 18 -4.52 -6.31 8.29
C ALA A 18 -5.75 -5.78 9.06
N LEU A 19 -6.20 -4.58 8.72
CA LEU A 19 -7.42 -3.97 9.31
C LEU A 19 -8.69 -4.74 8.96
N SER A 20 -8.74 -5.36 7.78
CA SER A 20 -9.90 -6.18 7.37
C SER A 20 -9.96 -7.50 8.12
N ILE A 21 -8.81 -8.05 8.55
CA ILE A 21 -8.75 -9.28 9.35
C ILE A 21 -9.07 -9.01 10.82
N ASP A 22 -8.53 -7.95 11.38
CA ASP A 22 -8.74 -7.57 12.78
C ASP A 22 -8.67 -6.04 12.93
N VAL A 23 -9.84 -5.41 12.96
CA VAL A 23 -9.97 -3.94 13.09
C VAL A 23 -9.44 -3.39 14.41
N ASN A 24 -9.33 -4.24 15.45
CA ASN A 24 -8.84 -3.88 16.77
C ASN A 24 -7.35 -4.18 16.98
N ALA A 25 -6.68 -4.77 15.99
CA ALA A 25 -5.26 -5.04 16.10
C ALA A 25 -4.41 -3.76 16.04
N GLU A 26 -3.32 -3.77 16.79
CA GLU A 26 -2.24 -2.82 16.60
C GLU A 26 -1.47 -3.21 15.33
N VAL A 27 -1.62 -2.45 14.25
CA VAL A 27 -0.95 -2.73 12.98
C VAL A 27 0.38 -2.00 12.93
N VAL A 28 1.48 -2.74 12.74
CA VAL A 28 2.86 -2.24 12.84
C VAL A 28 3.59 -2.37 11.50
N PRO A 29 3.98 -1.25 10.86
CA PRO A 29 4.73 -1.28 9.61
C PRO A 29 6.20 -1.67 9.85
N CYS A 30 6.73 -2.49 8.96
CA CYS A 30 8.13 -2.91 8.91
C CYS A 30 8.76 -2.52 7.57
N LYS A 31 10.06 -2.27 7.55
CA LYS A 31 10.76 -1.89 6.33
C LYS A 31 10.90 -3.05 5.35
N THR A 32 11.17 -4.23 5.87
CA THR A 32 11.39 -5.46 5.08
C THR A 32 10.50 -6.59 5.55
N PHE A 33 10.35 -7.63 4.73
CA PHE A 33 9.68 -8.86 5.15
C PHE A 33 10.43 -9.52 6.31
N ASP A 34 11.76 -9.56 6.24
CA ASP A 34 12.60 -10.13 7.29
C ASP A 34 12.35 -9.44 8.64
N ASP A 35 12.26 -8.11 8.68
CA ASP A 35 11.90 -7.36 9.89
C ASP A 35 10.56 -7.82 10.48
N CYS A 36 9.55 -8.10 9.65
CA CYS A 36 8.25 -8.62 10.11
C CYS A 36 8.44 -9.95 10.84
N PHE A 37 9.21 -10.88 10.26
CA PHE A 37 9.47 -12.19 10.84
C PHE A 37 10.28 -12.09 12.12
N VAL A 38 11.31 -11.26 12.16
CA VAL A 38 12.11 -10.99 13.38
C VAL A 38 11.23 -10.46 14.51
N GLN A 39 10.34 -9.53 14.24
CA GLN A 39 9.46 -8.97 15.27
C GLN A 39 8.46 -10.01 15.77
N ALA A 40 7.82 -10.74 14.87
CA ALA A 40 6.84 -11.76 15.24
C ALA A 40 7.44 -12.94 15.99
N SER A 41 8.68 -13.32 15.69
CA SER A 41 9.36 -14.40 16.41
C SER A 41 9.64 -14.09 17.89
N LYS A 42 9.62 -12.80 18.25
CA LYS A 42 9.81 -12.32 19.63
C LYS A 42 8.51 -12.19 20.43
N ASP A 43 7.37 -12.21 19.75
CA ASP A 43 6.05 -12.03 20.36
C ASP A 43 5.08 -13.10 19.87
N THR A 44 4.88 -14.13 20.69
CA THR A 44 4.02 -15.29 20.39
C THR A 44 2.53 -14.91 20.18
N ASN A 45 2.09 -13.75 20.62
CA ASN A 45 0.73 -13.25 20.43
C ASN A 45 0.58 -12.38 19.19
N SER A 46 1.66 -12.14 18.46
CA SER A 46 1.63 -11.36 17.24
C SER A 46 1.38 -12.22 16.00
N LYS A 47 1.04 -11.55 14.93
CA LYS A 47 0.80 -12.12 13.61
C LYS A 47 1.59 -11.34 12.57
N ILE A 48 1.82 -11.96 11.43
CA ILE A 48 2.35 -11.27 10.26
C ILE A 48 1.32 -11.40 9.15
N ILE A 49 1.11 -10.31 8.41
CA ILE A 49 0.43 -10.38 7.13
C ILE A 49 1.44 -10.09 6.03
N ILE A 50 1.55 -10.99 5.08
CA ILE A 50 2.49 -10.90 3.97
C ILE A 50 1.77 -11.25 2.66
N PRO A 51 2.07 -10.55 1.57
CA PRO A 51 1.60 -10.96 0.26
C PRO A 51 2.33 -12.23 -0.16
N GLU A 52 1.61 -13.28 -0.47
CA GLU A 52 2.17 -14.55 -0.94
C GLU A 52 2.28 -14.53 -2.46
N SER A 53 1.19 -14.13 -3.13
CA SER A 53 1.13 -14.07 -4.59
C SER A 53 0.24 -12.95 -5.09
N ASN A 54 0.45 -12.56 -6.34
CA ASN A 54 -0.35 -11.61 -7.06
C ASN A 54 -0.72 -12.21 -8.42
N ARG A 55 -1.98 -12.07 -8.86
CA ARG A 55 -2.46 -12.63 -10.15
C ARG A 55 -1.61 -12.19 -11.35
N ILE A 56 -0.93 -11.06 -11.27
CA ILE A 56 -0.17 -10.48 -12.38
C ILE A 56 1.31 -10.84 -12.29
N THR A 57 1.91 -10.74 -11.10
CA THR A 57 3.35 -10.95 -10.91
C THR A 57 3.72 -12.33 -10.39
N GLY A 58 2.74 -13.11 -9.94
CA GLY A 58 2.96 -14.45 -9.40
C GLY A 58 3.48 -14.45 -7.96
N ASN A 59 4.19 -15.51 -7.58
CA ASN A 59 4.70 -15.75 -6.24
C ASN A 59 5.80 -14.74 -5.88
N ILE A 60 5.79 -14.26 -4.63
CA ILE A 60 6.76 -13.28 -4.10
C ILE A 60 8.02 -13.96 -3.55
N GLY A 61 7.96 -15.26 -3.27
CA GLY A 61 9.14 -16.07 -2.92
C GLY A 61 9.66 -15.85 -1.50
N ILE A 62 8.76 -15.70 -0.54
CA ILE A 62 9.10 -15.48 0.89
C ILE A 62 8.93 -16.72 1.76
N GLU A 63 8.64 -17.87 1.18
CA GLU A 63 8.35 -19.12 1.89
C GLU A 63 9.53 -19.58 2.76
N TYR A 64 10.75 -19.29 2.32
CA TYR A 64 11.95 -19.64 3.09
C TYR A 64 11.95 -18.98 4.48
N LEU A 65 11.42 -17.77 4.63
CA LEU A 65 11.32 -17.07 5.92
C LEU A 65 10.38 -17.81 6.89
N ILE A 66 9.30 -18.41 6.39
CA ILE A 66 8.37 -19.21 7.19
C ILE A 66 9.10 -20.38 7.83
N PHE A 67 9.96 -21.07 7.07
CA PHE A 67 10.79 -22.17 7.59
C PHE A 67 11.88 -21.68 8.54
N GLU A 68 12.59 -20.62 8.19
CA GLU A 68 13.68 -20.07 8.97
C GLU A 68 13.23 -19.65 10.37
N TYR A 69 12.11 -18.92 10.45
CA TYR A 69 11.55 -18.43 11.71
C TYR A 69 10.55 -19.39 12.36
N ARG A 70 10.35 -20.59 11.79
CA ARG A 70 9.44 -21.64 12.29
C ARG A 70 8.03 -21.14 12.58
N LEU A 71 7.50 -20.31 11.72
CA LEU A 71 6.14 -19.79 11.80
C LEU A 71 5.18 -20.71 11.04
N ASN A 72 3.90 -20.63 11.39
CA ASN A 72 2.84 -21.39 10.73
C ASN A 72 1.87 -20.45 10.01
N ILE A 73 1.49 -20.80 8.80
CA ILE A 73 0.37 -20.18 8.11
C ILE A 73 -0.91 -20.72 8.73
N TYR A 74 -1.78 -19.84 9.24
CA TYR A 74 -3.03 -20.27 9.83
C TYR A 74 -4.27 -19.67 9.13
N ALA A 75 -4.08 -18.68 8.28
CA ALA A 75 -5.16 -18.06 7.50
C ALA A 75 -4.65 -17.50 6.18
N GLU A 76 -5.55 -17.36 5.25
CA GLU A 76 -5.36 -16.76 3.94
C GLU A 76 -6.40 -15.65 3.74
N TYR A 77 -6.00 -14.53 3.13
CA TYR A 77 -6.89 -13.40 2.88
C TYR A 77 -6.68 -12.86 1.46
N PHE A 78 -7.76 -12.69 0.72
CA PHE A 78 -7.76 -12.15 -0.64
C PHE A 78 -8.07 -10.65 -0.60
N GLN A 79 -7.03 -9.82 -0.74
CA GLN A 79 -7.17 -8.38 -0.81
C GLN A 79 -7.43 -7.93 -2.25
N LYS A 80 -8.58 -7.31 -2.49
CA LYS A 80 -8.84 -6.65 -3.76
C LYS A 80 -7.93 -5.42 -3.90
N ILE A 81 -7.22 -5.34 -5.02
CA ILE A 81 -6.36 -4.21 -5.36
C ILE A 81 -7.16 -3.25 -6.23
N GLU A 82 -7.43 -2.06 -5.68
CA GLU A 82 -8.10 -0.97 -6.38
C GLU A 82 -7.24 0.29 -6.30
N HIS A 83 -6.76 0.74 -7.44
CA HIS A 83 -5.92 1.93 -7.53
C HIS A 83 -6.76 3.19 -7.64
N ASN A 84 -6.38 4.21 -6.89
CA ASN A 84 -7.00 5.53 -6.89
C ASN A 84 -5.97 6.58 -7.27
N LEU A 85 -6.38 7.59 -8.02
CA LEU A 85 -5.58 8.78 -8.28
C LEU A 85 -5.78 9.76 -7.13
N LEU A 86 -4.72 10.05 -6.41
CA LEU A 86 -4.70 10.88 -5.21
C LEU A 86 -3.93 12.17 -5.47
N GLY A 87 -4.60 13.29 -5.36
CA GLY A 87 -4.01 14.63 -5.47
C GLY A 87 -4.33 15.48 -4.26
N LEU A 88 -3.81 16.70 -4.23
CA LEU A 88 -4.15 17.67 -3.19
C LEU A 88 -5.63 18.06 -3.27
N PRO A 89 -6.26 18.42 -2.14
CA PRO A 89 -7.67 18.82 -2.12
C PRO A 89 -7.99 19.92 -3.14
N GLY A 90 -9.10 19.74 -3.85
CA GLY A 90 -9.55 20.68 -4.87
C GLY A 90 -8.78 20.63 -6.20
N THR A 91 -7.86 19.68 -6.37
CA THR A 91 -7.18 19.45 -7.67
C THR A 91 -8.12 18.75 -8.65
N LYS A 92 -8.17 19.27 -9.88
CA LYS A 92 -8.85 18.60 -11.00
C LYS A 92 -7.88 17.70 -11.76
N VAL A 93 -8.37 16.61 -12.33
CA VAL A 93 -7.52 15.68 -13.12
C VAL A 93 -6.79 16.41 -14.25
N SER A 94 -7.41 17.41 -14.87
CA SER A 94 -6.82 18.21 -15.93
C SER A 94 -5.63 19.09 -15.52
N GLU A 95 -5.45 19.32 -14.21
CA GLU A 95 -4.32 20.10 -13.67
C GLU A 95 -3.11 19.21 -13.38
N ILE A 96 -3.31 17.88 -13.26
CA ILE A 96 -2.26 16.92 -12.93
C ILE A 96 -1.38 16.71 -14.17
N LYS A 97 -0.07 16.75 -13.96
CA LYS A 97 0.96 16.48 -14.97
C LYS A 97 1.81 15.26 -14.61
N ASP A 98 2.15 15.12 -13.36
CA ASP A 98 3.06 14.11 -12.86
C ASP A 98 2.33 13.12 -11.94
N VAL A 99 2.57 11.82 -12.15
CA VAL A 99 1.97 10.76 -11.34
C VAL A 99 3.05 9.84 -10.77
N TYR A 100 2.99 9.60 -9.46
CA TYR A 100 3.96 8.85 -8.68
C TYR A 100 3.34 7.56 -8.16
N SER A 101 4.00 6.43 -8.33
CA SER A 101 3.62 5.16 -7.71
C SER A 101 4.70 4.09 -7.89
N HIS A 102 4.46 2.92 -7.32
CA HIS A 102 5.25 1.72 -7.63
C HIS A 102 5.08 1.33 -9.10
N ALA A 103 6.15 0.83 -9.72
CA ALA A 103 6.17 0.48 -11.16
C ALA A 103 5.00 -0.42 -11.58
N GLN A 104 4.63 -1.40 -10.75
CA GLN A 104 3.52 -2.31 -11.02
C GLN A 104 2.17 -1.59 -11.07
N ALA A 105 1.90 -0.67 -10.15
CA ALA A 105 0.66 0.11 -10.13
C ALA A 105 0.57 1.04 -11.33
N LEU A 106 1.68 1.69 -11.71
CA LEU A 106 1.75 2.51 -12.93
C LEU A 106 1.44 1.68 -14.18
N SER A 107 2.03 0.49 -14.30
CA SER A 107 1.78 -0.43 -15.41
C SER A 107 0.30 -0.82 -15.51
N GLN A 108 -0.33 -1.13 -14.37
CA GLN A 108 -1.77 -1.49 -14.32
C GLN A 108 -2.67 -0.31 -14.70
N CYS A 109 -2.25 0.92 -14.45
CA CYS A 109 -2.97 2.15 -14.78
C CYS A 109 -2.54 2.79 -16.09
N SER A 110 -1.73 2.12 -16.92
CA SER A 110 -1.09 2.70 -18.11
C SER A 110 -2.06 3.31 -19.12
N LYS A 111 -3.25 2.72 -19.31
CA LYS A 111 -4.28 3.28 -20.20
C LYS A 111 -4.76 4.63 -19.72
N PHE A 112 -5.06 4.76 -18.43
CA PHE A 112 -5.49 6.02 -17.82
C PHE A 112 -4.39 7.08 -17.90
N ILE A 113 -3.17 6.71 -17.57
CA ILE A 113 -1.99 7.59 -17.58
C ILE A 113 -1.78 8.17 -19.00
N LYS A 114 -1.80 7.31 -20.01
CA LYS A 114 -1.63 7.72 -21.42
C LYS A 114 -2.79 8.60 -21.91
N SER A 115 -4.04 8.25 -21.60
CA SER A 115 -5.20 9.03 -22.05
C SER A 115 -5.29 10.41 -21.41
N ASN A 116 -4.65 10.64 -20.27
CA ASN A 116 -4.55 11.93 -19.60
C ASN A 116 -3.19 12.62 -19.80
N SER A 117 -2.31 12.06 -20.63
CA SER A 117 -0.97 12.60 -20.92
C SER A 117 -0.12 12.86 -19.67
N LEU A 118 -0.24 11.98 -18.67
CA LEU A 118 0.50 12.08 -17.41
C LEU A 118 1.93 11.55 -17.57
N ILE A 119 2.88 12.16 -16.85
CA ILE A 119 4.26 11.73 -16.79
C ILE A 119 4.43 10.80 -15.59
N GLU A 120 4.90 9.57 -15.85
CA GLU A 120 5.10 8.55 -14.82
C GLU A 120 6.40 8.75 -14.06
N HIS A 121 6.34 8.64 -12.73
CA HIS A 121 7.52 8.62 -11.84
C HIS A 121 7.45 7.39 -10.94
N VAL A 122 8.42 6.49 -11.10
CA VAL A 122 8.50 5.28 -10.30
C VAL A 122 9.01 5.61 -8.89
N SER A 123 8.30 5.11 -7.88
CA SER A 123 8.64 5.22 -6.46
C SER A 123 8.78 3.84 -5.84
N ALA A 124 9.30 3.79 -4.62
CA ALA A 124 9.50 2.55 -3.88
C ALA A 124 8.19 1.81 -3.56
N ASP A 125 7.12 2.56 -3.23
CA ASP A 125 5.81 2.00 -2.91
C ASP A 125 4.66 2.99 -3.18
N THR A 126 3.43 2.46 -3.19
CA THR A 126 2.23 3.25 -3.49
C THR A 126 1.86 4.21 -2.36
N ALA A 127 1.92 3.74 -1.12
CA ALA A 127 1.52 4.54 0.04
C ALA A 127 2.51 5.67 0.34
N GLY A 128 3.82 5.40 0.20
CA GLY A 128 4.87 6.42 0.30
C GLY A 128 4.74 7.49 -0.77
N SER A 129 4.28 7.13 -1.97
CA SER A 129 3.97 8.10 -3.03
C SER A 129 2.83 9.03 -2.62
N ALA A 130 1.77 8.50 -2.02
CA ALA A 130 0.64 9.29 -1.52
C ALA A 130 1.07 10.22 -0.39
N GLU A 131 1.87 9.73 0.55
CA GLU A 131 2.45 10.53 1.62
C GLU A 131 3.30 11.68 1.06
N MET A 132 4.17 11.40 0.11
CA MET A 132 5.03 12.40 -0.54
C MET A 132 4.18 13.49 -1.22
N VAL A 133 3.19 13.11 -2.03
CA VAL A 133 2.29 14.07 -2.70
C VAL A 133 1.52 14.91 -1.70
N SER A 134 1.04 14.33 -0.59
CA SER A 134 0.31 15.06 0.45
C SER A 134 1.14 16.19 1.10
N LYS A 135 2.45 16.01 1.17
CA LYS A 135 3.39 17.00 1.73
C LYS A 135 3.79 18.09 0.73
N THR A 136 3.51 17.91 -0.56
CA THR A 136 3.76 18.94 -1.56
C THR A 136 2.68 20.01 -1.49
N LYS A 137 2.97 21.20 -2.01
CA LYS A 137 1.97 22.24 -2.26
C LYS A 137 1.64 22.37 -3.75
N ASP A 138 2.03 21.36 -4.53
CA ASP A 138 2.00 21.36 -5.98
C ASP A 138 0.81 20.54 -6.48
N LYS A 139 -0.22 21.21 -6.96
CA LYS A 139 -1.44 20.59 -7.51
C LYS A 139 -1.23 19.88 -8.84
N THR A 140 -0.06 20.03 -9.46
CA THR A 140 0.26 19.29 -10.69
C THR A 140 0.71 17.87 -10.43
N LYS A 141 0.90 17.48 -9.17
CA LYS A 141 1.36 16.17 -8.76
C LYS A 141 0.24 15.31 -8.15
N ALA A 142 0.25 14.05 -8.51
CA ALA A 142 -0.66 13.05 -7.95
C ALA A 142 0.08 11.73 -7.66
N ALA A 143 -0.52 10.89 -6.85
CA ALA A 143 -0.06 9.52 -6.61
C ALA A 143 -1.14 8.52 -7.02
N ILE A 144 -0.72 7.30 -7.36
CA ILE A 144 -1.62 6.16 -7.51
C ILE A 144 -1.41 5.24 -6.29
N ALA A 145 -2.45 5.07 -5.49
CA ALA A 145 -2.39 4.28 -4.26
C ALA A 145 -3.77 3.74 -3.85
N SER A 146 -3.84 3.10 -2.67
CA SER A 146 -5.08 2.57 -2.11
C SER A 146 -6.03 3.68 -1.63
N SER A 147 -7.31 3.35 -1.46
CA SER A 147 -8.29 4.25 -0.83
C SER A 147 -7.93 4.60 0.62
N LEU A 148 -7.27 3.69 1.35
CA LEU A 148 -6.79 3.95 2.70
C LEU A 148 -5.72 5.04 2.72
N SER A 149 -4.82 5.05 1.74
CA SER A 149 -3.84 6.14 1.57
C SER A 149 -4.54 7.50 1.35
N CYS A 150 -5.67 7.52 0.64
CA CYS A 150 -6.47 8.74 0.49
C CYS A 150 -6.95 9.27 1.84
N LEU A 151 -7.45 8.40 2.70
CA LEU A 151 -7.94 8.79 4.04
C LEU A 151 -6.82 9.26 4.98
N LEU A 152 -5.62 8.66 4.86
CA LEU A 152 -4.50 8.96 5.74
C LEU A 152 -3.72 10.22 5.34
N TYR A 153 -3.55 10.45 4.05
CA TYR A 153 -2.62 11.44 3.52
C TYR A 153 -3.27 12.60 2.77
N THR A 154 -4.53 12.48 2.37
CA THR A 154 -5.28 13.57 1.74
C THR A 154 -6.46 13.96 2.61
N SER A 155 -6.80 15.25 2.64
CA SER A 155 -8.07 15.67 3.24
C SER A 155 -9.24 14.99 2.52
N PRO A 156 -10.40 14.79 3.20
CA PRO A 156 -11.50 14.03 2.64
C PRO A 156 -11.84 14.52 1.22
N SER A 157 -11.93 13.53 0.32
CA SER A 157 -12.32 13.76 -1.07
C SER A 157 -13.70 14.43 -1.10
N PRO A 158 -13.97 15.36 -2.02
CA PRO A 158 -15.29 15.99 -2.17
C PRO A 158 -16.38 15.04 -2.71
N ARG A 159 -16.33 13.75 -2.38
CA ARG A 159 -17.44 12.82 -2.64
C ARG A 159 -18.58 12.94 -1.63
N ASP A 160 -18.39 13.74 -0.58
CA ASP A 160 -19.38 13.98 0.47
C ASP A 160 -19.94 15.41 0.40
N SER A 161 -20.25 15.86 -0.80
CA SER A 161 -21.06 17.07 -1.00
C SER A 161 -22.11 16.85 -2.06
#